data_5f3c5eddbbd219d1c54ec08e36da70a7
#
_entry.id   5f3c5eddbbd219d1c54ec08e36da70a7
#
_cell.length_a   1.000
_cell.length_b   1.000
_cell.length_c   1.000
_cell.angle_alpha   90.00
_cell.angle_beta   90.00
_cell.angle_gamma   90.00
#
_symmetry.space_group_name_H-M   'P 1'
#
loop_
_entity.id
_entity.type
_entity.pdbx_description
1 polymer ?
#
loop_
_entity_poly.entity_id
_entity_poly.type
_entity_poly.pdbx_seq_one_letter_code
_entity_poly.pdbx_strand_id
1 'polypeptide(L)'
;MDCVNKYIGNGCALYNGDSVELIKAFPDESMHFEIYSPPFSSLYTYSNSDRDLGNSKTDEQFFEHFHFLTTELFRILKPGRIMAVHCMNLPTSKEKDGVIGIKDFRGDLIREFQSVGFIYHAEVCIWKNPV
;
A
#
# COMPACT_ATOMS: atom_id res chain seq x y z
N MET A 1 -10.72 -18.65 3.43
CA MET A 1 -10.43 -17.19 3.50
C MET A 1 -11.19 -16.66 4.70
N ASP A 2 -10.48 -16.41 5.79
CA ASP A 2 -11.07 -15.87 7.02
C ASP A 2 -11.19 -14.35 6.88
N CYS A 3 -12.42 -13.86 6.79
CA CYS A 3 -12.74 -12.44 6.69
C CYS A 3 -13.85 -12.07 7.68
N VAL A 4 -13.87 -10.82 8.12
CA VAL A 4 -14.89 -10.28 9.04
C VAL A 4 -16.26 -10.29 8.37
N ASN A 5 -16.30 -9.91 7.10
CA ASN A 5 -17.52 -9.90 6.29
C ASN A 5 -17.18 -10.05 4.80
N LYS A 6 -18.13 -10.56 4.00
CA LYS A 6 -17.95 -10.67 2.56
C LYS A 6 -19.27 -10.43 1.81
N TYR A 7 -19.14 -9.91 0.60
CA TYR A 7 -20.24 -9.81 -0.38
C TYR A 7 -19.77 -10.41 -1.70
N ILE A 8 -20.58 -11.26 -2.30
CA ILE A 8 -20.33 -11.86 -3.61
C ILE A 8 -21.59 -11.68 -4.48
N GLY A 9 -21.44 -11.03 -5.61
CA GLY A 9 -22.55 -10.80 -6.55
C GLY A 9 -22.19 -9.86 -7.69
N ASN A 10 -22.99 -9.87 -8.75
CA ASN A 10 -22.86 -8.96 -9.90
C ASN A 10 -21.44 -8.89 -10.51
N GLY A 11 -20.74 -10.03 -10.57
CA GLY A 11 -19.39 -10.10 -11.13
C GLY A 11 -18.29 -9.49 -10.23
N CYS A 12 -18.58 -9.24 -8.95
CA CYS A 12 -17.61 -8.76 -7.99
C CYS A 12 -17.66 -9.57 -6.68
N ALA A 13 -16.55 -9.51 -5.94
CA ALA A 13 -16.44 -10.02 -4.59
C ALA A 13 -15.73 -8.97 -3.72
N LEU A 14 -16.34 -8.64 -2.57
CA LEU A 14 -15.78 -7.73 -1.58
C LEU A 14 -15.49 -8.51 -0.32
N TYR A 15 -14.30 -8.33 0.21
CA TYR A 15 -13.86 -8.96 1.45
C TYR A 15 -13.40 -7.88 2.43
N ASN A 16 -13.96 -7.91 3.64
CA ASN A 16 -13.51 -7.06 4.74
C ASN A 16 -12.68 -7.89 5.70
N GLY A 17 -11.42 -7.55 5.87
CA GLY A 17 -10.49 -8.27 6.74
C GLY A 17 -9.07 -7.75 6.61
N ASP A 18 -8.14 -8.42 7.27
CA ASP A 18 -6.72 -8.13 7.14
C ASP A 18 -6.24 -8.44 5.72
N SER A 19 -5.80 -7.42 5.01
CA SER A 19 -5.39 -7.54 3.60
C SER A 19 -4.19 -8.48 3.41
N VAL A 20 -3.25 -8.52 4.36
CA VAL A 20 -2.08 -9.41 4.32
C VAL A 20 -2.48 -10.88 4.43
N GLU A 21 -3.51 -11.18 5.22
CA GLU A 21 -4.03 -12.54 5.34
C GLU A 21 -4.96 -12.92 4.19
N LEU A 22 -5.81 -11.98 3.76
CA LEU A 22 -6.75 -12.24 2.67
C LEU A 22 -6.06 -12.50 1.34
N ILE A 23 -5.01 -11.74 1.04
CA ILE A 23 -4.29 -11.83 -0.23
C ILE A 23 -3.63 -13.20 -0.44
N LYS A 24 -3.22 -13.88 0.62
CA LYS A 24 -2.64 -15.23 0.58
C LYS A 24 -3.57 -16.28 -0.02
N ALA A 25 -4.88 -16.04 0.01
CA ALA A 25 -5.85 -16.97 -0.54
C ALA A 25 -6.02 -16.86 -2.07
N PHE A 26 -5.44 -15.85 -2.71
CA PHE A 26 -5.46 -15.71 -4.16
C PHE A 26 -4.33 -16.54 -4.80
N PRO A 27 -4.60 -17.23 -5.92
CA PRO A 27 -3.57 -17.99 -6.64
C PRO A 27 -2.48 -17.07 -7.19
N ASP A 28 -1.28 -17.65 -7.39
CA ASP A 28 -0.20 -16.98 -8.10
C ASP A 28 -0.66 -16.55 -9.49
N GLU A 29 -0.15 -15.41 -9.97
CA GLU A 29 -0.38 -14.91 -11.32
C GLU A 29 -1.87 -14.91 -11.74
N SER A 30 -2.78 -14.58 -10.80
CA SER A 30 -4.23 -14.61 -11.04
C SER A 30 -4.80 -13.24 -11.39
N MET A 31 -4.14 -12.14 -10.99
CA MET A 31 -4.64 -10.78 -11.19
C MET A 31 -4.14 -10.17 -12.49
N HIS A 32 -5.04 -9.51 -13.20
CA HIS A 32 -4.74 -8.82 -14.46
C HIS A 32 -4.42 -7.34 -14.29
N PHE A 33 -4.88 -6.75 -13.20
CA PHE A 33 -4.64 -5.36 -12.83
C PHE A 33 -4.87 -5.21 -11.34
N GLU A 34 -4.05 -4.40 -10.70
CA GLU A 34 -4.19 -4.04 -9.31
C GLU A 34 -4.24 -2.53 -9.16
N ILE A 35 -5.05 -2.05 -8.24
CA ILE A 35 -5.07 -0.66 -7.82
C ILE A 35 -5.01 -0.61 -6.30
N TYR A 36 -4.10 0.21 -5.78
CA TYR A 36 -3.80 0.23 -4.37
C TYR A 36 -3.43 1.62 -3.88
N SER A 37 -3.86 1.95 -2.68
CA SER A 37 -3.45 3.15 -1.96
C SER A 37 -3.05 2.73 -0.55
N PRO A 38 -1.74 2.63 -0.26
CA PRO A 38 -1.28 2.26 1.08
C PRO A 38 -1.62 3.36 2.09
N PRO A 39 -1.66 3.05 3.39
CA PRO A 39 -1.58 4.08 4.41
C PRO A 39 -0.33 4.94 4.19
N PHE A 40 -0.44 6.23 4.44
CA PHE A 40 0.68 7.16 4.27
C PHE A 40 1.54 7.18 5.55
N SER A 41 2.26 6.07 5.81
CA SER A 41 3.00 5.85 7.04
C SER A 41 2.11 6.10 8.27
N SER A 42 2.60 6.80 9.27
CA SER A 42 1.86 7.15 10.50
C SER A 42 1.02 8.45 10.39
N LEU A 43 0.68 8.90 9.16
CA LEU A 43 -0.09 10.14 8.98
C LEU A 43 -1.52 10.03 9.52
N TYR A 44 -2.15 8.85 9.35
CA TYR A 44 -3.49 8.55 9.82
C TYR A 44 -3.54 7.19 10.51
N THR A 45 -4.24 7.12 11.64
CA THR A 45 -4.61 5.88 12.33
C THR A 45 -6.01 5.48 11.88
N TYR A 46 -6.18 4.29 11.34
CA TYR A 46 -7.45 3.79 10.83
C TYR A 46 -8.17 2.87 11.82
N SER A 47 -7.43 2.19 12.69
CA SER A 47 -7.97 1.30 13.70
C SER A 47 -7.05 1.23 14.93
N ASN A 48 -7.51 0.55 15.99
CA ASN A 48 -6.70 0.28 17.19
C ASN A 48 -5.92 -1.04 17.09
N SER A 49 -5.84 -1.65 15.90
CA SER A 49 -5.15 -2.92 15.71
C SER A 49 -3.64 -2.70 15.57
N ASP A 50 -2.84 -3.51 16.26
CA ASP A 50 -1.38 -3.54 16.07
C ASP A 50 -0.98 -3.98 14.65
N ARG A 51 -1.90 -4.55 13.88
CA ARG A 51 -1.73 -4.95 12.48
C ARG A 51 -2.08 -3.86 11.48
N ASP A 52 -2.59 -2.72 11.95
CA ASP A 52 -2.84 -1.55 11.12
C ASP A 52 -1.52 -0.85 10.82
N LEU A 53 -1.13 -0.82 9.56
CA LEU A 53 0.10 -0.17 9.09
C LEU A 53 0.15 1.32 9.45
N GLY A 54 -1.01 1.98 9.59
CA GLY A 54 -1.11 3.37 10.06
C GLY A 54 -0.66 3.57 11.51
N ASN A 55 -0.54 2.50 12.30
CA ASN A 55 -0.06 2.53 13.69
C ASN A 55 1.45 2.29 13.82
N SER A 56 2.19 2.19 12.71
CA SER A 56 3.64 2.04 12.74
C SER A 56 4.30 3.25 13.40
N LYS A 57 5.23 3.01 14.32
CA LYS A 57 5.90 4.07 15.09
C LYS A 57 6.97 4.80 14.29
N THR A 58 7.61 4.08 13.38
CA THR A 58 8.64 4.60 12.48
C THR A 58 8.38 4.16 11.05
N ASP A 59 9.04 4.80 10.08
CA ASP A 59 8.92 4.38 8.69
C ASP A 59 9.58 3.04 8.43
N GLU A 60 10.68 2.75 9.10
CA GLU A 60 11.35 1.45 9.01
C GLU A 60 10.38 0.34 9.41
N GLN A 61 9.66 0.51 10.53
CA GLN A 61 8.65 -0.44 10.97
C GLN A 61 7.49 -0.53 9.96
N PHE A 62 7.07 0.61 9.39
CA PHE A 62 6.05 0.62 8.36
C PHE A 62 6.47 -0.24 7.17
N PHE A 63 7.67 -0.01 6.61
CA PHE A 63 8.15 -0.74 5.43
C PHE A 63 8.47 -2.20 5.74
N GLU A 64 8.93 -2.54 6.92
CA GLU A 64 9.11 -3.93 7.35
C GLU A 64 7.78 -4.70 7.31
N HIS A 65 6.71 -4.12 7.85
CA HIS A 65 5.38 -4.74 7.79
C HIS A 65 4.77 -4.69 6.39
N PHE A 66 4.97 -3.59 5.66
CA PHE A 66 4.46 -3.40 4.31
C PHE A 66 5.07 -4.40 3.32
N HIS A 67 6.31 -4.83 3.55
CA HIS A 67 6.99 -5.83 2.74
C HIS A 67 6.24 -7.15 2.62
N PHE A 68 5.52 -7.56 3.66
CA PHE A 68 4.68 -8.77 3.59
C PHE A 68 3.55 -8.63 2.56
N LEU A 69 2.96 -7.44 2.45
CA LEU A 69 1.91 -7.18 1.48
C LEU A 69 2.46 -7.02 0.06
N THR A 70 3.55 -6.28 -0.11
CA THR A 70 4.16 -6.03 -1.43
C THR A 70 4.64 -7.31 -2.10
N THR A 71 5.17 -8.25 -1.32
CA THR A 71 5.57 -9.58 -1.79
C THR A 71 4.36 -10.35 -2.33
N GLU A 72 3.24 -10.34 -1.63
CA GLU A 72 2.02 -11.01 -2.06
C GLU A 72 1.37 -10.34 -3.28
N LEU A 73 1.37 -9.00 -3.34
CA LEU A 73 0.92 -8.26 -4.53
C LEU A 73 1.74 -8.66 -5.77
N PHE A 74 3.06 -8.76 -5.63
CA PHE A 74 3.91 -9.23 -6.73
C PHE A 74 3.59 -10.66 -7.14
N ARG A 75 3.34 -11.55 -6.17
CA ARG A 75 3.03 -12.97 -6.43
C ARG A 75 1.74 -13.16 -7.22
N ILE A 76 0.68 -12.41 -6.88
CA ILE A 76 -0.64 -12.60 -7.50
C ILE A 76 -0.81 -11.88 -8.83
N LEU A 77 0.00 -10.85 -9.12
CA LEU A 77 -0.07 -10.13 -10.38
C LEU A 77 0.55 -10.98 -11.51
N LYS A 78 -0.17 -11.11 -12.62
CA LYS A 78 0.34 -11.80 -13.80
C LYS A 78 1.54 -11.06 -14.39
N PRO A 79 2.58 -11.79 -14.88
CA PRO A 79 3.69 -11.19 -15.60
C PRO A 79 3.23 -10.28 -16.74
N GLY A 80 3.89 -9.12 -16.90
CA GLY A 80 3.55 -8.14 -17.93
C GLY A 80 2.26 -7.35 -17.66
N ARG A 81 1.69 -7.45 -16.46
CA ARG A 81 0.53 -6.66 -16.04
C ARG A 81 0.95 -5.50 -15.15
N ILE A 82 0.02 -4.59 -14.91
CA ILE A 82 0.28 -3.30 -14.26
C ILE A 82 -0.45 -3.24 -12.92
N MET A 83 0.25 -2.68 -11.94
CA MET A 83 -0.32 -2.21 -10.69
C MET A 83 -0.25 -0.67 -10.65
N ALA A 84 -1.33 -0.02 -10.24
CA ALA A 84 -1.37 1.41 -10.02
C ALA A 84 -1.37 1.70 -8.51
N VAL A 85 -0.39 2.46 -8.05
CA VAL A 85 -0.26 2.85 -6.64
C VAL A 85 -0.51 4.35 -6.50
N HIS A 86 -1.55 4.70 -5.73
CA HIS A 86 -1.83 6.09 -5.39
C HIS A 86 -1.11 6.46 -4.09
N CYS A 87 -0.27 7.48 -4.15
CA CYS A 87 0.47 7.97 -2.99
C CYS A 87 0.77 9.47 -3.11
N MET A 88 1.34 10.04 -2.07
CA MET A 88 1.90 11.38 -2.08
C MET A 88 3.14 11.44 -1.18
N ASN A 89 3.97 12.44 -1.37
CA ASN A 89 5.02 12.79 -0.43
C ASN A 89 4.41 13.38 0.85
N LEU A 90 5.05 13.16 1.99
CA LEU A 90 4.51 13.53 3.29
C LEU A 90 5.10 14.85 3.79
N PRO A 91 4.29 15.76 4.36
CA PRO A 91 4.83 16.93 5.05
C PRO A 91 5.58 16.50 6.30
N THR A 92 6.70 17.15 6.58
CA THR A 92 7.42 17.01 7.84
C THR A 92 7.07 18.16 8.80
N SER A 93 7.21 17.90 10.09
CA SER A 93 7.00 18.90 11.14
C SER A 93 8.25 19.06 12.00
N LYS A 94 8.44 20.27 12.52
CA LYS A 94 9.58 20.56 13.40
C LYS A 94 9.56 19.70 14.67
N GLU A 95 8.38 19.37 15.16
CA GLU A 95 8.19 18.61 16.39
C GLU A 95 8.57 17.14 16.22
N LYS A 96 8.16 16.50 15.11
CA LYS A 96 8.40 15.08 14.86
C LYS A 96 9.72 14.81 14.13
N ASP A 97 10.05 15.68 13.16
CA ASP A 97 11.14 15.44 12.21
C ASP A 97 12.31 16.40 12.39
N GLY A 98 12.18 17.39 13.29
CA GLY A 98 13.18 18.43 13.52
C GLY A 98 13.25 19.50 12.44
N VAL A 99 12.58 19.32 11.31
CA VAL A 99 12.56 20.24 10.17
C VAL A 99 11.18 20.34 9.57
N ILE A 100 10.90 21.48 8.93
CA ILE A 100 9.69 21.66 8.09
C ILE A 100 10.09 21.45 6.64
N GLY A 101 9.42 20.54 5.96
CA GLY A 101 9.73 20.18 4.57
C GLY A 101 8.83 19.08 4.03
N ILE A 102 9.37 18.32 3.10
CA ILE A 102 8.68 17.21 2.45
C ILE A 102 9.56 15.97 2.55
N LYS A 103 8.97 14.87 2.99
CA LYS A 103 9.58 13.55 3.00
C LYS A 103 9.25 12.81 1.71
N ASP A 104 10.25 12.19 1.08
CA ASP A 104 10.11 11.44 -0.18
C ASP A 104 9.50 10.05 0.05
N PHE A 105 8.29 10.00 0.62
CA PHE A 105 7.56 8.74 0.84
C PHE A 105 7.23 8.01 -0.46
N ARG A 106 6.97 8.76 -1.54
CA ARG A 106 6.78 8.19 -2.88
C ARG A 106 8.01 7.41 -3.34
N GLY A 107 9.20 7.98 -3.17
CA GLY A 107 10.45 7.32 -3.53
C GLY A 107 10.71 6.07 -2.69
N ASP A 108 10.36 6.09 -1.41
CA ASP A 108 10.47 4.93 -0.52
C ASP A 108 9.53 3.80 -0.99
N LEU A 109 8.28 4.11 -1.36
CA LEU A 109 7.34 3.14 -1.94
C LEU A 109 7.87 2.53 -3.25
N ILE A 110 8.42 3.36 -4.16
CA ILE A 110 9.00 2.86 -5.41
C ILE A 110 10.13 1.88 -5.12
N ARG A 111 11.04 2.20 -4.19
CA ARG A 111 12.14 1.32 -3.79
C ARG A 111 11.64 0.03 -3.18
N GLU A 112 10.60 0.09 -2.35
CA GLU A 112 9.99 -1.09 -1.76
C GLU A 112 9.40 -2.01 -2.84
N PHE A 113 8.59 -1.50 -3.75
CA PHE A 113 8.04 -2.31 -4.85
C PHE A 113 9.13 -2.88 -5.77
N GLN A 114 10.19 -2.11 -6.05
CA GLN A 114 11.32 -2.61 -6.84
C GLN A 114 12.07 -3.72 -6.10
N SER A 115 12.17 -3.68 -4.78
CA SER A 115 12.85 -4.71 -3.99
C SER A 115 12.23 -6.09 -4.10
N VAL A 116 10.91 -6.17 -4.32
CA VAL A 116 10.17 -7.43 -4.52
C VAL A 116 10.05 -7.85 -5.98
N GLY A 117 10.52 -7.03 -6.93
CA GLY A 117 10.59 -7.40 -8.35
C GLY A 117 9.76 -6.56 -9.31
N PHE A 118 8.97 -5.60 -8.85
CA PHE A 118 8.26 -4.68 -9.74
C PHE A 118 9.22 -3.77 -10.51
N ILE A 119 8.81 -3.37 -11.70
CA ILE A 119 9.51 -2.38 -12.53
C ILE A 119 8.74 -1.06 -12.42
N TYR A 120 9.44 0.02 -12.06
CA TYR A 120 8.87 1.36 -12.12
C TYR A 120 8.68 1.77 -13.58
N HIS A 121 7.43 1.74 -14.05
CA HIS A 121 7.10 1.89 -15.46
C HIS A 121 6.75 3.33 -15.83
N ALA A 122 5.89 3.97 -15.07
CA ALA A 122 5.40 5.32 -15.36
C ALA A 122 4.85 6.01 -14.11
N GLU A 123 4.66 7.32 -14.21
CA GLU A 123 4.04 8.15 -13.18
C GLU A 123 3.04 9.11 -13.79
N VAL A 124 1.92 9.32 -13.08
CA VAL A 124 0.93 10.34 -13.41
C VAL A 124 0.73 11.24 -12.21
N CYS A 125 0.99 12.53 -12.37
CA CYS A 125 0.76 13.51 -11.32
C CYS A 125 -0.70 13.97 -11.33
N ILE A 126 -1.36 13.83 -10.18
CA ILE A 126 -2.74 14.31 -9.97
C ILE A 126 -2.67 15.70 -9.34
N TRP A 127 -2.99 16.71 -10.12
CA TRP A 127 -3.07 18.11 -9.64
C TRP A 127 -4.42 18.37 -9.00
N LYS A 128 -4.38 18.94 -7.79
CA LYS A 128 -5.57 19.49 -7.13
C LYS A 128 -5.36 20.99 -6.94
N ASN A 129 -6.39 21.77 -7.19
CA ASN A 129 -6.37 23.19 -6.86
C ASN A 129 -6.22 23.32 -5.34
N PRO A 130 -5.21 24.02 -4.82
CA PRO A 130 -5.17 24.34 -3.40
C PRO A 130 -6.34 25.29 -3.10
N VAL A 131 -7.26 24.83 -2.27
CA VAL A 131 -8.39 25.64 -1.83
C VAL A 131 -7.95 26.49 -0.68
#